data_d51c701c7d627d22cd6a007c46e19270
#
_entry.id   d51c701c7d627d22cd6a007c46e19270
#
_cell.length_a   1.000
_cell.length_b   1.000
_cell.length_c   1.000
_cell.angle_alpha   90.00
_cell.angle_beta   90.00
_cell.angle_gamma   90.00
#
_symmetry.space_group_name_H-M   'P 1'
#
loop_
_entity.id
_entity.type
_entity.pdbx_description
1 polymer ?
#
loop_
_entity_poly.entity_id
_entity_poly.type
_entity_poly.pdbx_seq_one_letter_code
_entity_poly.pdbx_strand_id
1 'polypeptide(L)'
;TNVGVAAADAKTFADGVPALSTLGGDEKAIEAIAAQQRIEMMMRPLEAWSEQRRTDYPKLEVPEMIRTLYTDLISRWPYPSRESLVNDNVPQVDGIWTKMWFQK
;
A
#
# COMPACT_ATOMS: atom_id res chain seq x y z
N THR A 1 -8.39 24.52 -10.09
CA THR A 1 -9.09 25.11 -8.92
C THR A 1 -8.08 25.13 -7.79
N ASN A 2 -7.54 26.30 -7.49
CA ASN A 2 -6.62 26.49 -6.37
C ASN A 2 -7.38 26.21 -5.07
N VAL A 3 -6.94 25.22 -4.32
CA VAL A 3 -7.52 24.80 -3.03
C VAL A 3 -7.03 25.74 -1.93
N GLY A 4 -7.08 27.05 -2.14
CA GLY A 4 -6.96 28.06 -1.07
C GLY A 4 -5.72 28.01 -0.14
N VAL A 5 -4.71 27.20 -0.45
CA VAL A 5 -3.47 27.13 0.34
C VAL A 5 -2.59 28.30 -0.03
N ALA A 6 -2.13 29.09 0.94
CA ALA A 6 -1.23 30.19 0.71
C ALA A 6 0.13 29.66 0.16
N ALA A 7 0.72 30.40 -0.79
CA ALA A 7 2.01 30.00 -1.39
C ALA A 7 3.13 29.85 -0.34
N ALA A 8 3.08 30.64 0.74
CA ALA A 8 4.01 30.54 1.86
C ALA A 8 3.89 29.19 2.61
N ASP A 9 2.66 28.72 2.82
CA ASP A 9 2.43 27.44 3.51
C ASP A 9 2.86 26.28 2.64
N ALA A 10 2.55 26.33 1.33
CA ALA A 10 3.01 25.33 0.37
C ALA A 10 4.54 25.26 0.30
N LYS A 11 5.22 26.42 0.33
CA LYS A 11 6.67 26.48 0.37
C LYS A 11 7.23 25.91 1.67
N THR A 12 6.68 26.27 2.81
CA THR A 12 7.10 25.74 4.13
C THR A 12 7.00 24.23 4.17
N PHE A 13 5.91 23.67 3.63
CA PHE A 13 5.76 22.22 3.51
C PHE A 13 6.83 21.61 2.61
N ALA A 14 7.06 22.17 1.43
CA ALA A 14 8.04 21.68 0.47
C ALA A 14 9.47 21.72 1.03
N ASP A 15 9.81 22.79 1.74
CA ASP A 15 11.12 22.97 2.38
C ASP A 15 11.32 21.98 3.57
N GLY A 16 10.23 21.50 4.16
CA GLY A 16 10.25 20.48 5.21
C GLY A 16 10.41 19.04 4.71
N VAL A 17 10.22 18.79 3.41
CA VAL A 17 10.40 17.46 2.83
C VAL A 17 11.90 17.19 2.61
N PRO A 18 12.49 16.15 3.22
CA PRO A 18 13.90 15.85 3.05
C PRO A 18 14.24 15.51 1.61
N ALA A 19 15.38 15.99 1.11
CA ALA A 19 15.86 15.60 -0.20
C ALA A 19 16.15 14.08 -0.25
N LEU A 20 15.73 13.40 -1.30
CA LEU A 20 15.87 11.94 -1.44
C LEU A 20 17.34 11.49 -1.31
N SER A 21 18.27 12.31 -1.77
CA SER A 21 19.72 12.07 -1.65
C SER A 21 20.23 12.03 -0.20
N THR A 22 19.48 12.59 0.74
CA THR A 22 19.88 12.65 2.17
C THR A 22 19.32 11.49 3.00
N LEU A 23 18.43 10.67 2.44
CA LEU A 23 17.71 9.63 3.19
C LEU A 23 18.52 8.34 3.43
N GLY A 24 19.70 8.23 2.83
CA GLY A 24 20.64 7.15 3.12
C GLY A 24 20.28 5.80 2.47
N GLY A 25 19.66 5.82 1.30
CA GLY A 25 19.44 4.64 0.48
C GLY A 25 18.08 4.61 -0.23
N ASP A 26 17.98 3.79 -1.26
CA ASP A 26 16.81 3.70 -2.14
C ASP A 26 15.54 3.26 -1.38
N GLU A 27 15.66 2.34 -0.42
CA GLU A 27 14.51 1.88 0.37
C GLU A 27 13.89 3.01 1.21
N LYS A 28 14.71 3.85 1.85
CA LYS A 28 14.22 5.02 2.60
C LYS A 28 13.64 6.09 1.70
N ALA A 29 14.19 6.23 0.49
CA ALA A 29 13.64 7.12 -0.51
C ALA A 29 12.26 6.65 -0.98
N ILE A 30 12.11 5.35 -1.25
CA ILE A 30 10.80 4.74 -1.61
C ILE A 30 9.79 4.92 -0.47
N GLU A 31 10.19 4.68 0.78
CA GLU A 31 9.33 4.87 1.95
C GLU A 31 8.83 6.31 2.06
N ALA A 32 9.71 7.30 1.90
CA ALA A 32 9.36 8.71 1.94
C ALA A 32 8.42 9.11 0.81
N ILE A 33 8.65 8.62 -0.40
CA ILE A 33 7.77 8.84 -1.56
C ILE A 33 6.40 8.20 -1.30
N ALA A 34 6.36 6.95 -0.86
CA ALA A 34 5.13 6.23 -0.59
C ALA A 34 4.28 6.92 0.50
N ALA A 35 4.92 7.49 1.52
CA ALA A 35 4.25 8.27 2.55
C ALA A 35 3.54 9.52 1.98
N GLN A 36 4.19 10.25 1.08
CA GLN A 36 3.58 11.41 0.40
C GLN A 36 2.47 10.98 -0.57
N GLN A 37 2.70 9.94 -1.34
CA GLN A 37 1.70 9.37 -2.25
C GLN A 37 0.45 8.88 -1.50
N ARG A 38 0.63 8.33 -0.30
CA ARG A 38 -0.49 7.88 0.53
C ARG A 38 -1.44 9.03 0.90
N ILE A 39 -0.90 10.20 1.17
CA ILE A 39 -1.70 11.41 1.45
C ILE A 39 -2.46 11.85 0.18
N GLU A 40 -1.79 11.87 -0.96
CA GLU A 40 -2.39 12.23 -2.24
C GLU A 40 -3.49 11.22 -2.65
N MET A 41 -3.28 9.93 -2.38
CA MET A 41 -4.21 8.86 -2.70
C MET A 41 -5.33 8.66 -1.68
N MET A 42 -5.52 9.56 -0.72
CA MET A 42 -6.52 9.41 0.35
C MET A 42 -7.95 9.23 -0.20
N MET A 43 -8.28 9.83 -1.34
CA MET A 43 -9.57 9.70 -2.02
C MET A 43 -9.57 8.64 -3.15
N ARG A 44 -8.49 7.87 -3.29
CA ARG A 44 -8.30 6.84 -4.32
C ARG A 44 -7.85 5.51 -3.69
N PRO A 45 -8.76 4.82 -2.99
CA PRO A 45 -8.39 3.66 -2.17
C PRO A 45 -7.83 2.48 -2.97
N LEU A 46 -8.27 2.29 -4.22
CA LEU A 46 -7.78 1.19 -5.06
C LEU A 46 -6.33 1.39 -5.48
N GLU A 47 -5.97 2.62 -5.86
CA GLU A 47 -4.59 2.97 -6.20
C GLU A 47 -3.69 2.88 -4.96
N ALA A 48 -4.16 3.40 -3.83
CA ALA A 48 -3.43 3.33 -2.57
C ALA A 48 -3.16 1.88 -2.14
N TRP A 49 -4.15 0.99 -2.30
CA TRP A 49 -3.99 -0.43 -2.03
C TRP A 49 -3.03 -1.12 -3.01
N SER A 50 -3.13 -0.80 -4.30
CA SER A 50 -2.24 -1.36 -5.32
C SER A 50 -0.79 -0.95 -5.09
N GLU A 51 -0.56 0.30 -4.73
CA GLU A 51 0.77 0.84 -4.47
C GLU A 51 1.39 0.25 -3.21
N GLN A 52 0.62 0.13 -2.15
CA GLN A 52 1.06 -0.53 -0.92
C GLN A 52 1.46 -2.00 -1.17
N ARG A 53 0.70 -2.74 -1.96
CA ARG A 53 1.03 -4.12 -2.33
C ARG A 53 2.32 -4.22 -3.15
N ARG A 54 2.57 -3.25 -4.03
CA ARG A 54 3.76 -3.23 -4.90
C ARG A 54 5.03 -2.87 -4.14
N THR A 55 4.95 -1.90 -3.25
CA THR A 55 6.11 -1.32 -2.57
C THR A 55 6.32 -1.83 -1.15
N ASP A 56 5.26 -2.37 -0.54
CA ASP A 56 5.16 -2.69 0.89
C ASP A 56 5.30 -1.44 1.80
N TYR A 57 5.03 -0.26 1.24
CA TYR A 57 5.02 1.01 1.97
C TYR A 57 3.71 1.77 1.76
N PRO A 58 3.27 2.53 2.78
CA PRO A 58 3.80 2.51 4.15
C PRO A 58 3.59 1.15 4.81
N LYS A 59 4.42 0.79 5.77
CA LYS A 59 4.26 -0.42 6.56
C LYS A 59 2.96 -0.34 7.35
N LEU A 60 2.03 -1.22 7.02
CA LEU A 60 0.72 -1.29 7.66
C LEU A 60 0.64 -2.57 8.50
N GLU A 61 -0.03 -2.47 9.62
CA GLU A 61 -0.31 -3.61 10.49
C GLU A 61 -1.80 -3.95 10.46
N VAL A 62 -2.11 -5.22 10.67
CA VAL A 62 -3.49 -5.68 10.84
C VAL A 62 -4.05 -5.07 12.12
N PRO A 63 -5.19 -4.36 12.07
CA PRO A 63 -5.83 -3.81 13.25
C PRO A 63 -6.11 -4.88 14.31
N GLU A 64 -5.87 -4.56 15.58
CA GLU A 64 -6.04 -5.48 16.71
C GLU A 64 -7.40 -6.17 16.70
N MET A 65 -8.45 -5.43 16.38
CA MET A 65 -9.83 -5.90 16.36
C MET A 65 -10.04 -7.11 15.41
N ILE A 66 -9.30 -7.20 14.31
CA ILE A 66 -9.45 -8.27 13.30
C ILE A 66 -8.26 -9.22 13.24
N ARG A 67 -7.25 -9.03 14.08
CA ARG A 67 -6.03 -9.86 14.11
C ARG A 67 -6.31 -11.33 14.42
N THR A 68 -7.41 -11.62 15.11
CA THR A 68 -7.85 -12.99 15.36
C THR A 68 -8.41 -13.70 14.12
N LEU A 69 -8.84 -12.93 13.12
CA LEU A 69 -9.41 -13.45 11.88
C LEU A 69 -8.40 -13.45 10.74
N TYR A 70 -7.48 -12.49 10.73
CA TYR A 70 -6.50 -12.30 9.67
C TYR A 70 -5.11 -12.15 10.25
N THR A 71 -4.19 -12.95 9.77
CA THR A 71 -2.79 -12.94 10.21
C THR A 71 -1.98 -11.84 9.53
N ASP A 72 -2.41 -11.39 8.36
CA ASP A 72 -1.73 -10.39 7.56
C ASP A 72 -2.74 -9.57 6.74
N LEU A 73 -2.26 -8.54 6.07
CA LEU A 73 -3.08 -7.69 5.22
C LEU A 73 -3.58 -8.46 3.98
N ILE A 74 -4.78 -8.07 3.53
CA ILE A 74 -5.37 -8.67 2.33
C ILE A 74 -4.51 -8.34 1.11
N SER A 75 -3.99 -9.36 0.48
CA SER A 75 -3.12 -9.28 -0.70
C SER A 75 -3.84 -9.62 -1.99
N ARG A 76 -4.87 -10.44 -1.92
CA ARG A 76 -5.61 -10.92 -3.10
C ARG A 76 -7.07 -11.26 -2.75
N TRP A 77 -7.90 -11.33 -3.78
CA TRP A 77 -9.24 -11.91 -3.65
C TRP A 77 -9.15 -13.44 -3.60
N PRO A 78 -10.04 -14.09 -2.83
CA PRO A 78 -10.13 -15.55 -2.86
C PRO A 78 -10.65 -16.03 -4.22
N TYR A 79 -10.29 -17.24 -4.60
CA TYR A 79 -10.97 -17.89 -5.73
C TYR A 79 -12.44 -18.14 -5.39
N PRO A 80 -13.36 -18.01 -6.36
CA PRO A 80 -14.74 -18.42 -6.14
C PRO A 80 -14.81 -19.88 -5.71
N SER A 81 -15.65 -20.19 -4.74
CA SER A 81 -15.77 -21.56 -4.21
C SER A 81 -16.12 -22.60 -5.31
N ARG A 82 -16.86 -22.18 -6.34
CA ARG A 82 -17.19 -23.04 -7.46
C ARG A 82 -15.98 -23.39 -8.33
N GLU A 83 -15.03 -22.49 -8.44
CA GLU A 83 -13.81 -22.73 -9.22
C GLU A 83 -13.01 -23.89 -8.66
N SER A 84 -12.83 -23.93 -7.34
CA SER A 84 -12.11 -25.03 -6.67
C SER A 84 -12.80 -26.38 -6.73
N LEU A 85 -14.11 -26.40 -7.08
CA LEU A 85 -14.90 -27.65 -7.19
C LEU A 85 -14.86 -28.24 -8.61
N VAL A 86 -14.59 -27.42 -9.64
CA VAL A 86 -14.72 -27.84 -11.05
C VAL A 86 -13.42 -27.76 -11.83
N ASN A 87 -12.40 -27.13 -11.28
CA ASN A 87 -11.11 -26.92 -11.93
C ASN A 87 -9.97 -27.44 -11.07
N ASP A 88 -9.43 -28.58 -11.41
CA ASP A 88 -8.33 -29.24 -10.69
C ASP A 88 -7.00 -28.46 -10.77
N ASN A 89 -6.90 -27.47 -11.67
CA ASN A 89 -5.70 -26.67 -11.86
C ASN A 89 -5.72 -25.36 -11.05
N VAL A 90 -6.70 -25.12 -10.18
CA VAL A 90 -6.71 -23.95 -9.31
C VAL A 90 -5.53 -24.02 -8.36
N PRO A 91 -4.64 -23.01 -8.36
CA PRO A 91 -3.54 -22.97 -7.41
C PRO A 91 -4.06 -22.99 -5.96
N GLN A 92 -3.54 -23.90 -5.17
CA GLN A 92 -3.82 -23.91 -3.74
C GLN A 92 -3.12 -22.72 -3.09
N VAL A 93 -3.87 -21.91 -2.35
CA VAL A 93 -3.35 -20.75 -1.63
C VAL A 93 -3.84 -20.80 -0.20
N ASP A 94 -2.96 -20.46 0.73
CA ASP A 94 -3.25 -20.56 2.17
C ASP A 94 -4.28 -19.52 2.65
N GLY A 95 -4.52 -18.48 1.86
CA GLY A 95 -5.51 -17.46 2.18
C GLY A 95 -5.38 -16.19 1.34
N ILE A 96 -6.25 -15.24 1.67
CA ILE A 96 -6.30 -13.93 0.98
C ILE A 96 -5.08 -13.05 1.24
N TRP A 97 -4.25 -13.40 2.22
CA TRP A 97 -2.97 -12.76 2.56
C TRP A 97 -1.79 -13.31 1.74
N THR A 98 -1.97 -14.39 0.97
CA THR A 98 -0.91 -14.94 0.12
C THR A 98 -0.47 -13.93 -0.93
N LYS A 99 0.80 -13.55 -0.88
CA LYS A 99 1.36 -12.53 -1.79
C LYS A 99 1.28 -12.96 -3.25
N MET A 100 1.03 -12.00 -4.11
CA MET A 100 1.12 -12.15 -5.56
C MET A 100 2.58 -12.03 -6.01
N TRP A 101 2.91 -12.53 -7.19
CA TRP A 101 4.27 -12.56 -7.74
C TRP A 101 4.96 -11.18 -7.85
N PHE A 102 4.20 -10.09 -7.90
CA PHE A 102 4.71 -8.71 -8.01
C PHE A 102 4.83 -7.99 -6.66
N GLN A 103 4.42 -8.63 -5.56
CA GLN A 103 4.46 -8.04 -4.22
C GLN A 103 5.81 -8.28 -3.55
N LYS A 104 6.28 -7.25 -2.85
CA LYS A 104 7.47 -7.33 -1.98
C LYS A 104 7.21 -8.12 -0.72
#